data_a27e9150b8de34df592561ad1c330169
#
_entry.id   a27e9150b8de34df592561ad1c330169
#
_cell.length_a   1.000
_cell.length_b   1.000
_cell.length_c   1.000
_cell.angle_alpha   90.00
_cell.angle_beta   90.00
_cell.angle_gamma   90.00
#
_symmetry.space_group_name_H-M   'P 1'
#
loop_
_entity.id
_entity.type
_entity.pdbx_description
1 polymer ?
#
loop_
_entity_poly.entity_id
_entity_poly.type
_entity_poly.pdbx_seq_one_letter_code
_entity_poly.pdbx_strand_id
1 'polypeptide(L)'
;MTEHTAPTAPVADVCLLLEGTWPYVRGGVSSWVNQLILGLPDLTFSVFFIGGQKDAYGKRHYPIPDNVLHIEEHFLETAWSSPNPQTRQGSSETEKALRDLHRFFHYPETPDVEEGDALLDLLAEGRIGREDFLHSKASWEAITAGYERYCTDPSFVNYFWTLRSMQAPVFMLAEAARRMPRARILHSISTGYAGLLGCILQRRWGCRYLLSEHGIYTKERKIDLAQANWIAENPDEQLSTGLDAEVSYIRRLWIRFFERVGLLTYRAANPIVALYEGNRQRQVLDGAEPRRTRVIPNGIDLEAWAGALERRPPGIPPVVGLVGRVVPIKDVKTFIRAMRGVVSAMPEAEGWIVGPEEEDPDYASECRSLVASLGLQDKVKFLGFRRIGEVLPQLGLMVLTSISEAQPLVILEAWAAGAPVVSSDVGSCRELIEGADAEDRALGRAGEVVAIADPQATSRAILALLRNPQRWQAAQAVGLQRVERYYTEALMLGRYRGLYREATEIA
;
A
#
# COMPACT_ATOMS: atom_id res chain seq x y z
N MET A 1 9.44 -0.78 47.05
CA MET A 1 9.38 0.31 46.07
C MET A 1 10.78 0.46 45.51
N THR A 2 11.06 -0.20 44.39
CA THR A 2 12.30 0.00 43.64
C THR A 2 11.82 0.41 42.25
N GLU A 3 11.93 1.73 41.97
CA GLU A 3 11.75 2.29 40.63
C GLU A 3 12.77 1.62 39.69
N HIS A 4 12.31 0.69 38.87
CA HIS A 4 13.04 0.31 37.68
C HIS A 4 12.98 1.48 36.70
N THR A 5 13.93 2.37 36.79
CA THR A 5 14.26 3.28 35.69
C THR A 5 14.67 2.41 34.52
N ALA A 6 13.77 2.28 33.54
CA ALA A 6 14.12 1.70 32.23
C ALA A 6 15.33 2.48 31.68
N PRO A 7 16.32 1.80 31.05
CA PRO A 7 17.42 2.49 30.41
C PRO A 7 16.84 3.48 29.40
N THR A 8 17.24 4.73 29.51
CA THR A 8 16.87 5.79 28.55
C THR A 8 17.50 5.44 27.21
N ALA A 9 16.79 4.64 26.40
CA ALA A 9 17.17 4.42 25.01
C ALA A 9 17.23 5.77 24.29
N PRO A 10 18.18 5.97 23.38
CA PRO A 10 18.30 7.22 22.64
C PRO A 10 16.98 7.53 21.94
N VAL A 11 16.51 8.76 22.09
CA VAL A 11 15.30 9.24 21.43
C VAL A 11 15.62 9.39 19.93
N ALA A 12 15.01 8.56 19.09
CA ALA A 12 15.12 8.72 17.64
C ALA A 12 14.35 9.98 17.18
N ASP A 13 14.77 10.58 16.08
CA ASP A 13 14.06 11.71 15.50
C ASP A 13 12.70 11.25 14.93
N VAL A 14 12.67 10.13 14.21
CA VAL A 14 11.48 9.60 13.55
C VAL A 14 11.26 8.12 13.92
N CYS A 15 10.06 7.78 14.37
CA CYS A 15 9.63 6.40 14.48
C CYS A 15 8.77 6.01 13.27
N LEU A 16 9.27 5.10 12.44
CA LEU A 16 8.54 4.53 11.30
C LEU A 16 7.67 3.36 11.78
N LEU A 17 6.37 3.44 11.52
CA LEU A 17 5.40 2.40 11.84
C LEU A 17 5.04 1.65 10.55
N LEU A 18 5.52 0.42 10.43
CA LEU A 18 5.50 -0.37 9.20
C LEU A 18 4.65 -1.63 9.35
N GLU A 19 3.85 -1.93 8.35
CA GLU A 19 3.01 -3.14 8.31
C GLU A 19 3.33 -3.96 7.06
N GLY A 20 3.88 -5.18 7.26
CA GLY A 20 4.12 -6.15 6.19
C GLY A 20 5.11 -5.72 5.10
N THR A 21 6.07 -4.84 5.40
CA THR A 21 6.93 -4.21 4.41
C THR A 21 8.42 -4.35 4.75
N TRP A 22 9.18 -3.25 4.74
CA TRP A 22 10.59 -3.18 5.10
C TRP A 22 10.81 -3.67 6.56
N PRO A 23 11.85 -4.44 6.87
CA PRO A 23 12.94 -4.85 5.99
C PRO A 23 12.76 -6.24 5.33
N TYR A 24 11.59 -6.85 5.44
CA TYR A 24 11.37 -8.26 5.08
C TYR A 24 10.81 -8.47 3.68
N VAL A 25 9.99 -7.55 3.17
CA VAL A 25 9.29 -7.73 1.90
C VAL A 25 9.87 -6.82 0.84
N ARG A 26 10.16 -7.35 -0.35
CA ARG A 26 10.54 -6.54 -1.52
C ARG A 26 9.29 -5.92 -2.15
N GLY A 27 9.36 -4.65 -2.51
CA GLY A 27 8.25 -3.95 -3.16
C GLY A 27 8.43 -2.45 -3.16
N GLY A 28 7.52 -1.72 -3.81
CA GLY A 28 7.60 -0.26 -3.95
C GLY A 28 7.65 0.48 -2.62
N VAL A 29 6.79 0.10 -1.66
CA VAL A 29 6.75 0.71 -0.33
C VAL A 29 8.03 0.45 0.45
N SER A 30 8.55 -0.78 0.44
CA SER A 30 9.80 -1.13 1.12
C SER A 30 11.01 -0.42 0.50
N SER A 31 11.05 -0.30 -0.83
CA SER A 31 12.08 0.47 -1.53
C SER A 31 12.02 1.94 -1.14
N TRP A 32 10.83 2.52 -1.07
CA TRP A 32 10.61 3.89 -0.63
C TRP A 32 11.06 4.10 0.84
N VAL A 33 10.71 3.20 1.76
CA VAL A 33 11.19 3.25 3.16
C VAL A 33 12.72 3.23 3.20
N ASN A 34 13.34 2.34 2.42
CA ASN A 34 14.80 2.24 2.34
C ASN A 34 15.44 3.53 1.79
N GLN A 35 14.86 4.10 0.72
CA GLN A 35 15.28 5.40 0.17
C GLN A 35 15.16 6.52 1.21
N LEU A 36 14.04 6.56 1.95
CA LEU A 36 13.80 7.56 2.99
C LEU A 36 14.87 7.51 4.10
N ILE A 37 15.18 6.32 4.60
CA ILE A 37 16.18 6.13 5.66
C ILE A 37 17.58 6.48 5.16
N LEU A 38 17.99 5.95 4.01
CA LEU A 38 19.31 6.18 3.44
C LEU A 38 19.51 7.62 2.94
N GLY A 39 18.46 8.21 2.36
CA GLY A 39 18.51 9.57 1.82
C GLY A 39 18.44 10.69 2.86
N LEU A 40 18.18 10.35 4.13
CA LEU A 40 18.14 11.28 5.24
C LEU A 40 19.13 10.86 6.36
N PRO A 41 20.45 10.79 6.05
CA PRO A 41 21.46 10.29 7.00
C PRO A 41 21.68 11.21 8.20
N ASP A 42 21.22 12.46 8.13
CA ASP A 42 21.22 13.45 9.20
C ASP A 42 20.10 13.23 10.23
N LEU A 43 19.16 12.30 9.98
CA LEU A 43 18.10 11.93 10.89
C LEU A 43 18.31 10.51 11.43
N THR A 44 17.89 10.32 12.67
CA THR A 44 17.89 9.00 13.32
C THR A 44 16.48 8.40 13.30
N PHE A 45 16.43 7.09 13.04
CA PHE A 45 15.17 6.36 12.92
C PHE A 45 15.04 5.27 14.00
N SER A 46 13.83 5.08 14.47
CA SER A 46 13.39 3.82 15.07
C SER A 46 12.31 3.20 14.19
N VAL A 47 12.21 1.87 14.20
CA VAL A 47 11.25 1.15 13.36
C VAL A 47 10.42 0.22 14.24
N PHE A 48 9.12 0.29 14.06
CA PHE A 48 8.19 -0.69 14.60
C PHE A 48 7.58 -1.46 13.42
N PHE A 49 7.95 -2.72 13.31
CA PHE A 49 7.45 -3.62 12.28
C PHE A 49 6.30 -4.48 12.80
N ILE A 50 5.19 -4.50 12.06
CA ILE A 50 4.04 -5.35 12.31
C ILE A 50 3.96 -6.39 11.19
N GLY A 51 4.10 -7.66 11.54
CA GLY A 51 3.97 -8.80 10.63
C GLY A 51 2.72 -9.64 10.92
N GLY A 52 2.29 -10.44 9.96
CA GLY A 52 1.21 -11.42 10.15
C GLY A 52 1.70 -12.62 10.99
N GLN A 53 2.29 -13.61 10.33
CA GLN A 53 2.90 -14.80 10.94
C GLN A 53 4.42 -14.71 10.83
N LYS A 54 5.13 -15.02 11.90
CA LYS A 54 6.59 -14.90 11.94
C LYS A 54 7.28 -15.76 10.87
N ASP A 55 6.79 -16.97 10.69
CA ASP A 55 7.38 -17.94 9.76
C ASP A 55 7.17 -17.55 8.28
N ALA A 56 6.23 -16.65 7.98
CA ALA A 56 6.04 -16.10 6.65
C ALA A 56 7.14 -15.10 6.24
N TYR A 57 7.88 -14.57 7.23
CA TYR A 57 8.97 -13.63 6.99
C TYR A 57 10.31 -14.37 7.16
N GLY A 58 11.02 -14.61 6.06
CA GLY A 58 12.33 -15.24 6.05
C GLY A 58 13.45 -14.28 6.51
N LYS A 59 14.56 -14.25 5.77
CA LYS A 59 15.66 -13.31 6.01
C LYS A 59 15.26 -11.89 5.58
N ARG A 60 15.80 -10.88 6.29
CA ARG A 60 15.69 -9.48 5.90
C ARG A 60 16.28 -9.26 4.52
N HIS A 61 15.53 -8.62 3.64
CA HIS A 61 15.96 -8.31 2.27
C HIS A 61 16.75 -7.01 2.18
N TYR A 62 16.62 -6.14 3.17
CA TYR A 62 17.33 -4.87 3.26
C TYR A 62 18.29 -4.91 4.47
N PRO A 63 19.55 -4.49 4.31
CA PRO A 63 20.45 -4.28 5.43
C PRO A 63 19.91 -3.13 6.29
N ILE A 64 20.19 -3.19 7.59
CA ILE A 64 19.79 -2.13 8.52
C ILE A 64 20.84 -1.02 8.46
N PRO A 65 20.50 0.21 8.06
CA PRO A 65 21.40 1.34 8.04
C PRO A 65 21.79 1.82 9.46
N ASP A 66 22.97 2.42 9.59
CA ASP A 66 23.53 2.86 10.87
C ASP A 66 22.69 3.94 11.58
N ASN A 67 21.91 4.72 10.83
CA ASN A 67 20.99 5.71 11.37
C ASN A 67 19.67 5.14 11.88
N VAL A 68 19.47 3.81 11.82
CA VAL A 68 18.37 3.09 12.49
C VAL A 68 18.83 2.65 13.87
N LEU A 69 18.41 3.36 14.91
CA LEU A 69 18.88 3.13 16.28
C LEU A 69 18.17 1.99 16.98
N HIS A 70 16.92 1.68 16.58
CA HIS A 70 16.09 0.66 17.21
C HIS A 70 15.13 0.04 16.22
N ILE A 71 14.94 -1.28 16.31
CA ILE A 71 13.91 -2.03 15.58
C ILE A 71 13.18 -2.91 16.57
N GLU A 72 11.86 -2.82 16.53
CA GLU A 72 10.96 -3.66 17.29
C GLU A 72 10.02 -4.40 16.32
N GLU A 73 9.88 -5.71 16.50
CA GLU A 73 9.15 -6.59 15.60
C GLU A 73 8.04 -7.30 16.36
N HIS A 74 6.80 -7.13 15.89
CA HIS A 74 5.62 -7.75 16.46
C HIS A 74 4.85 -8.51 15.40
N PHE A 75 4.37 -9.71 15.76
CA PHE A 75 3.63 -10.57 14.85
C PHE A 75 2.21 -10.78 15.37
N LEU A 76 1.22 -10.54 14.51
CA LEU A 76 -0.21 -10.59 14.87
C LEU A 76 -0.64 -11.96 15.40
N GLU A 77 0.00 -13.04 14.98
CA GLU A 77 -0.25 -14.40 15.49
C GLU A 77 -0.06 -14.50 17.00
N THR A 78 0.78 -13.68 17.61
CA THR A 78 1.04 -13.69 19.05
C THR A 78 -0.02 -12.97 19.87
N ALA A 79 -0.93 -12.26 19.22
CA ALA A 79 -1.96 -11.45 19.87
C ALA A 79 -2.95 -12.30 20.73
N TRP A 80 -3.08 -13.59 20.42
CA TRP A 80 -3.98 -14.53 21.15
C TRP A 80 -3.34 -15.23 22.32
N SER A 81 -2.00 -15.26 22.41
CA SER A 81 -1.34 -16.05 23.43
C SER A 81 -1.54 -15.42 24.81
N SER A 82 -2.31 -16.09 25.63
CA SER A 82 -2.37 -15.79 27.06
C SER A 82 -1.79 -16.98 27.83
N PRO A 83 -0.67 -16.81 28.56
CA PRO A 83 -0.04 -17.90 29.28
C PRO A 83 -0.87 -18.43 30.45
N ASN A 84 -1.83 -17.65 30.96
CA ASN A 84 -2.72 -18.02 32.06
C ASN A 84 -4.13 -17.45 31.87
N PRO A 85 -5.03 -18.12 31.10
CA PRO A 85 -6.40 -17.66 30.93
C PRO A 85 -7.15 -17.74 32.26
N GLN A 86 -7.39 -16.61 32.90
CA GLN A 86 -8.24 -16.51 34.08
C GLN A 86 -9.42 -15.60 33.80
N THR A 87 -10.61 -16.01 34.20
CA THR A 87 -11.82 -15.17 34.11
C THR A 87 -11.57 -13.87 34.92
N ARG A 88 -11.71 -12.71 34.26
CA ARG A 88 -11.57 -11.41 34.91
C ARG A 88 -12.93 -10.80 35.18
N GLN A 89 -13.09 -10.30 36.41
CA GLN A 89 -14.14 -9.33 36.72
C GLN A 89 -13.54 -7.94 36.53
N GLY A 90 -14.00 -7.20 35.53
CA GLY A 90 -13.61 -5.81 35.30
C GLY A 90 -14.29 -4.84 36.27
N SER A 91 -13.74 -3.62 36.39
CA SER A 91 -14.49 -2.51 36.96
C SER A 91 -15.66 -2.12 36.05
N SER A 92 -16.66 -1.44 36.55
CA SER A 92 -17.78 -0.95 35.72
C SER A 92 -17.30 -0.07 34.56
N GLU A 93 -16.17 0.62 34.74
CA GLU A 93 -15.53 1.45 33.73
C GLU A 93 -14.91 0.57 32.62
N THR A 94 -14.15 -0.46 32.98
CA THR A 94 -13.57 -1.44 32.04
C THR A 94 -14.67 -2.13 31.22
N GLU A 95 -15.76 -2.53 31.89
CA GLU A 95 -16.89 -3.16 31.22
C GLU A 95 -17.59 -2.23 30.23
N LYS A 96 -17.77 -0.95 30.60
CA LYS A 96 -18.31 0.06 29.70
C LYS A 96 -17.39 0.25 28.49
N ALA A 97 -16.09 0.42 28.74
CA ALA A 97 -15.09 0.62 27.68
C ALA A 97 -15.05 -0.53 26.67
N LEU A 98 -15.19 -1.77 27.13
CA LEU A 98 -15.27 -2.94 26.22
C LEU A 98 -16.56 -2.95 25.39
N ARG A 99 -17.70 -2.60 25.97
CA ARG A 99 -18.95 -2.45 25.20
C ARG A 99 -18.86 -1.33 24.17
N ASP A 100 -18.27 -0.20 24.53
CA ASP A 100 -18.05 0.95 23.64
C ASP A 100 -17.09 0.57 22.49
N LEU A 101 -16.02 -0.19 22.79
CA LEU A 101 -15.08 -0.71 21.78
C LEU A 101 -15.79 -1.63 20.77
N HIS A 102 -16.60 -2.57 21.24
CA HIS A 102 -17.37 -3.45 20.34
C HIS A 102 -18.38 -2.62 19.53
N ARG A 103 -19.07 -1.66 20.12
CA ARG A 103 -19.98 -0.76 19.41
C ARG A 103 -19.26 0.03 18.33
N PHE A 104 -18.17 0.67 18.66
CA PHE A 104 -17.40 1.49 17.73
C PHE A 104 -16.91 0.70 16.53
N PHE A 105 -16.31 -0.46 16.71
CA PHE A 105 -15.69 -1.22 15.60
C PHE A 105 -16.66 -2.10 14.82
N HIS A 106 -17.77 -2.56 15.40
CA HIS A 106 -18.58 -3.60 14.78
C HIS A 106 -19.99 -3.20 14.39
N TYR A 107 -20.58 -2.23 15.09
CA TYR A 107 -21.97 -1.92 14.81
C TYR A 107 -22.11 -1.09 13.52
N PRO A 108 -23.24 -1.29 12.76
CA PRO A 108 -23.40 -0.64 11.44
C PRO A 108 -23.68 0.86 11.52
N GLU A 109 -24.06 1.38 12.67
CA GLU A 109 -24.37 2.79 12.90
C GLU A 109 -23.15 3.68 12.62
N THR A 110 -23.39 4.95 12.26
CA THR A 110 -22.31 5.95 12.11
C THR A 110 -21.53 6.03 13.42
N PRO A 111 -20.18 5.98 13.38
CA PRO A 111 -19.38 6.01 14.59
C PRO A 111 -19.49 7.36 15.27
N ASP A 112 -19.62 7.33 16.58
CA ASP A 112 -19.33 8.50 17.40
C ASP A 112 -17.79 8.65 17.49
N VAL A 113 -17.31 9.74 16.91
CA VAL A 113 -15.87 9.97 16.81
C VAL A 113 -15.26 10.32 18.17
N GLU A 114 -16.00 10.98 19.03
CA GLU A 114 -15.57 11.29 20.41
C GLU A 114 -15.44 9.99 21.23
N GLU A 115 -16.31 9.01 20.97
CA GLU A 115 -16.17 7.67 21.54
C GLU A 115 -14.88 6.99 21.09
N GLY A 116 -14.53 7.10 19.80
CA GLY A 116 -13.27 6.59 19.27
C GLY A 116 -12.05 7.24 19.91
N ASP A 117 -12.08 8.56 20.12
CA ASP A 117 -11.02 9.30 20.80
C ASP A 117 -10.87 8.83 22.26
N ALA A 118 -11.98 8.67 23.00
CA ALA A 118 -11.97 8.16 24.37
C ALA A 118 -11.42 6.73 24.47
N LEU A 119 -11.72 5.87 23.51
CA LEU A 119 -11.14 4.51 23.43
C LEU A 119 -9.62 4.54 23.22
N LEU A 120 -9.11 5.43 22.39
CA LEU A 120 -7.66 5.60 22.19
C LEU A 120 -6.97 6.05 23.48
N ASP A 121 -7.57 6.94 24.26
CA ASP A 121 -7.04 7.37 25.55
C ASP A 121 -6.97 6.20 26.55
N LEU A 122 -8.02 5.39 26.65
CA LEU A 122 -8.05 4.21 27.51
C LEU A 122 -6.99 3.16 27.12
N LEU A 123 -6.78 2.96 25.83
CA LEU A 123 -5.74 2.06 25.30
C LEU A 123 -4.33 2.61 25.59
N ALA A 124 -4.11 3.90 25.35
CA ALA A 124 -2.82 4.56 25.59
C ALA A 124 -2.42 4.56 27.06
N GLU A 125 -3.39 4.75 27.98
CA GLU A 125 -3.20 4.70 29.42
C GLU A 125 -3.09 3.27 29.96
N GLY A 126 -3.52 2.25 29.20
CA GLY A 126 -3.54 0.86 29.62
C GLY A 126 -4.67 0.53 30.61
N ARG A 127 -5.75 1.31 30.60
CA ARG A 127 -6.93 1.13 31.47
C ARG A 127 -7.82 -0.03 31.00
N ILE A 128 -7.71 -0.42 29.75
CA ILE A 128 -8.26 -1.65 29.18
C ILE A 128 -7.12 -2.45 28.57
N GLY A 129 -7.10 -3.75 28.83
CA GLY A 129 -6.02 -4.63 28.40
C GLY A 129 -6.52 -5.86 27.65
N ARG A 130 -5.54 -6.60 27.11
CA ARG A 130 -5.80 -7.86 26.36
C ARG A 130 -6.58 -8.87 27.20
N GLU A 131 -6.22 -9.03 28.48
CA GLU A 131 -6.88 -9.98 29.39
C GLU A 131 -8.35 -9.60 29.63
N ASP A 132 -8.65 -8.29 29.73
CA ASP A 132 -10.02 -7.81 29.88
C ASP A 132 -10.86 -8.13 28.64
N PHE A 133 -10.27 -7.97 27.46
CA PHE A 133 -10.91 -8.31 26.18
C PHE A 133 -11.09 -9.82 26.01
N LEU A 134 -10.04 -10.61 26.30
CA LEU A 134 -10.08 -12.06 26.06
C LEU A 134 -10.91 -12.83 27.08
N HIS A 135 -10.95 -12.41 28.37
CA HIS A 135 -11.40 -13.25 29.46
C HIS A 135 -12.47 -12.60 30.37
N SER A 136 -12.98 -11.40 30.03
CA SER A 136 -14.04 -10.78 30.82
C SER A 136 -15.44 -11.23 30.39
N LYS A 137 -16.36 -11.24 31.37
CA LYS A 137 -17.79 -11.48 31.13
C LYS A 137 -18.39 -10.39 30.22
N ALA A 138 -17.98 -9.12 30.41
CA ALA A 138 -18.46 -7.99 29.63
C ALA A 138 -18.11 -8.11 28.14
N SER A 139 -16.90 -8.57 27.80
CA SER A 139 -16.53 -8.82 26.42
C SER A 139 -17.36 -9.94 25.81
N TRP A 140 -17.58 -11.01 26.55
CA TRP A 140 -18.44 -12.12 26.08
C TRP A 140 -19.89 -11.63 25.83
N GLU A 141 -20.47 -10.90 26.77
CA GLU A 141 -21.83 -10.36 26.63
C GLU A 141 -21.94 -9.39 25.44
N ALA A 142 -20.91 -8.54 25.21
CA ALA A 142 -20.91 -7.65 24.05
C ALA A 142 -20.83 -8.40 22.73
N ILE A 143 -20.02 -9.48 22.66
CA ILE A 143 -19.90 -10.33 21.45
C ILE A 143 -21.22 -11.06 21.19
N THR A 144 -21.83 -11.67 22.21
CA THR A 144 -23.10 -12.42 22.04
C THR A 144 -24.25 -11.50 21.67
N ALA A 145 -24.38 -10.35 22.32
CA ALA A 145 -25.40 -9.35 21.98
C ALA A 145 -25.22 -8.79 20.55
N GLY A 146 -24.00 -8.57 20.12
CA GLY A 146 -23.70 -8.17 18.74
C GLY A 146 -24.05 -9.23 17.70
N TYR A 147 -23.81 -10.51 18.03
CA TYR A 147 -24.21 -11.63 17.19
C TYR A 147 -25.75 -11.71 17.04
N GLU A 148 -26.47 -11.72 18.15
CA GLU A 148 -27.94 -11.82 18.15
C GLU A 148 -28.61 -10.64 17.43
N ARG A 149 -28.04 -9.46 17.52
CA ARG A 149 -28.66 -8.23 16.99
C ARG A 149 -28.35 -7.97 15.52
N TYR A 150 -27.14 -8.26 15.07
CA TYR A 150 -26.65 -7.77 13.77
C TYR A 150 -26.12 -8.88 12.85
N CYS A 151 -25.74 -10.05 13.39
CA CYS A 151 -25.08 -11.07 12.59
C CYS A 151 -26.08 -11.81 11.72
N THR A 152 -25.80 -11.85 10.41
CA THR A 152 -26.56 -12.65 9.45
C THR A 152 -25.86 -13.97 9.12
N ASP A 153 -24.62 -14.18 9.58
CA ASP A 153 -23.92 -15.47 9.44
C ASP A 153 -24.45 -16.46 10.50
N PRO A 154 -24.86 -17.68 10.11
CA PRO A 154 -25.39 -18.67 11.04
C PRO A 154 -24.34 -19.24 12.00
N SER A 155 -23.04 -19.06 11.71
CA SER A 155 -21.97 -19.60 12.53
C SER A 155 -21.49 -18.61 13.59
N PHE A 156 -21.97 -18.77 14.82
CA PHE A 156 -21.43 -18.02 15.96
C PHE A 156 -19.91 -18.21 16.12
N VAL A 157 -19.40 -19.38 15.83
CA VAL A 157 -17.97 -19.70 15.93
C VAL A 157 -17.15 -18.83 14.95
N ASN A 158 -17.59 -18.71 13.70
CA ASN A 158 -16.93 -17.86 12.70
C ASN A 158 -16.96 -16.39 13.12
N TYR A 159 -18.13 -15.93 13.57
CA TYR A 159 -18.29 -14.56 14.07
C TYR A 159 -17.37 -14.28 15.25
N PHE A 160 -17.39 -15.16 16.26
CA PHE A 160 -16.57 -15.01 17.47
C PHE A 160 -15.07 -14.93 17.16
N TRP A 161 -14.57 -15.87 16.35
CA TRP A 161 -13.15 -15.87 15.99
C TRP A 161 -12.77 -14.69 15.10
N THR A 162 -13.67 -14.24 14.24
CA THR A 162 -13.45 -13.05 13.42
C THR A 162 -13.24 -11.81 14.30
N LEU A 163 -14.13 -11.58 15.27
CA LEU A 163 -13.97 -10.45 16.20
C LEU A 163 -12.67 -10.55 17.00
N ARG A 164 -12.36 -11.75 17.48
CA ARG A 164 -11.11 -11.98 18.20
C ARG A 164 -9.89 -11.69 17.33
N SER A 165 -9.88 -12.15 16.08
CA SER A 165 -8.78 -11.92 15.11
C SER A 165 -8.55 -10.45 14.83
N MET A 166 -9.61 -9.68 14.70
CA MET A 166 -9.52 -8.24 14.42
C MET A 166 -9.05 -7.42 15.62
N GLN A 167 -9.54 -7.75 16.82
CA GLN A 167 -9.36 -6.87 17.98
C GLN A 167 -8.20 -7.25 18.89
N ALA A 168 -7.82 -8.53 18.98
CA ALA A 168 -6.69 -8.92 19.82
C ALA A 168 -5.38 -8.15 19.46
N PRO A 169 -5.07 -7.89 18.18
CA PRO A 169 -3.95 -7.05 17.79
C PRO A 169 -4.00 -5.63 18.38
N VAL A 170 -5.18 -5.03 18.54
CA VAL A 170 -5.32 -3.68 19.12
C VAL A 170 -4.70 -3.61 20.52
N PHE A 171 -4.98 -4.61 21.34
CA PHE A 171 -4.45 -4.70 22.70
C PHE A 171 -2.95 -5.05 22.73
N MET A 172 -2.50 -5.90 21.82
CA MET A 172 -1.07 -6.19 21.64
C MET A 172 -0.29 -4.91 21.31
N LEU A 173 -0.79 -4.10 20.37
CA LEU A 173 -0.17 -2.83 19.99
C LEU A 173 -0.20 -1.81 21.12
N ALA A 174 -1.31 -1.71 21.87
CA ALA A 174 -1.40 -0.85 23.04
C ALA A 174 -0.41 -1.27 24.15
N GLU A 175 -0.18 -2.57 24.33
CA GLU A 175 0.80 -3.09 25.26
C GLU A 175 2.24 -2.78 24.81
N ALA A 176 2.54 -2.98 23.51
CA ALA A 176 3.83 -2.64 22.93
C ALA A 176 4.11 -1.14 23.02
N ALA A 177 3.13 -0.30 22.72
CA ALA A 177 3.24 1.16 22.80
C ALA A 177 3.68 1.67 24.19
N ARG A 178 3.40 0.92 25.26
CA ARG A 178 3.82 1.30 26.63
C ARG A 178 5.32 1.05 26.89
N ARG A 179 5.96 0.20 26.10
CA ARG A 179 7.35 -0.20 26.28
C ARG A 179 8.30 0.42 25.27
N MET A 180 7.75 0.95 24.17
CA MET A 180 8.55 1.55 23.10
C MET A 180 9.38 2.74 23.56
N PRO A 181 10.65 2.84 23.13
CA PRO A 181 11.43 4.05 23.31
C PRO A 181 10.79 5.22 22.51
N ARG A 182 10.79 6.41 23.13
CA ARG A 182 10.18 7.60 22.52
C ARG A 182 10.92 8.03 21.26
N ALA A 183 10.17 8.60 20.32
CA ALA A 183 10.68 9.36 19.18
C ALA A 183 10.05 10.77 19.19
N ARG A 184 10.67 11.69 18.46
CA ARG A 184 10.15 13.06 18.33
C ARG A 184 8.95 13.13 17.41
N ILE A 185 8.94 12.27 16.38
CA ILE A 185 7.91 12.23 15.34
C ILE A 185 7.50 10.78 15.10
N LEU A 186 6.21 10.56 14.91
CA LEU A 186 5.66 9.30 14.43
C LEU A 186 5.36 9.41 12.94
N HIS A 187 5.67 8.37 12.18
CA HIS A 187 5.33 8.29 10.76
C HIS A 187 4.85 6.90 10.38
N SER A 188 3.56 6.74 10.12
CA SER A 188 3.00 5.49 9.59
C SER A 188 2.86 5.54 8.06
N ILE A 189 2.94 4.35 7.44
CA ILE A 189 2.81 4.20 5.99
C ILE A 189 1.45 3.65 5.56
N SER A 190 0.57 3.39 6.50
CA SER A 190 -0.79 2.90 6.25
C SER A 190 -1.75 3.32 7.36
N THR A 191 -3.05 3.25 7.07
CA THR A 191 -4.14 3.46 8.03
C THR A 191 -4.60 2.16 8.70
N GLY A 192 -3.85 1.05 8.54
CA GLY A 192 -4.12 -0.22 9.19
C GLY A 192 -3.67 -0.28 10.65
N TYR A 193 -3.15 -1.41 11.07
CA TYR A 193 -2.62 -1.57 12.43
C TYR A 193 -1.44 -0.63 12.73
N ALA A 194 -0.63 -0.30 11.73
CA ALA A 194 0.42 0.72 11.87
C ALA A 194 -0.18 2.11 12.15
N GLY A 195 -1.27 2.46 11.46
CA GLY A 195 -2.02 3.69 11.71
C GLY A 195 -2.61 3.75 13.11
N LEU A 196 -3.23 2.66 13.56
CA LEU A 196 -3.79 2.55 14.91
C LEU A 196 -2.71 2.69 15.99
N LEU A 197 -1.56 2.04 15.81
CA LEU A 197 -0.41 2.21 16.71
C LEU A 197 0.04 3.66 16.77
N GLY A 198 0.09 4.36 15.61
CA GLY A 198 0.38 5.78 15.54
C GLY A 198 -0.58 6.64 16.37
N CYS A 199 -1.89 6.34 16.33
CA CYS A 199 -2.90 7.01 17.17
C CYS A 199 -2.64 6.80 18.67
N ILE A 200 -2.37 5.55 19.08
CA ILE A 200 -2.10 5.21 20.48
C ILE A 200 -0.82 5.90 20.98
N LEU A 201 0.24 5.85 20.20
CA LEU A 201 1.53 6.47 20.53
C LEU A 201 1.43 8.00 20.58
N GLN A 202 0.69 8.60 19.64
CA GLN A 202 0.46 10.04 19.62
C GLN A 202 -0.22 10.53 20.91
N ARG A 203 -1.27 9.81 21.37
CA ARG A 203 -1.92 10.11 22.66
C ARG A 203 -0.95 9.98 23.84
N ARG A 204 -0.11 8.93 23.81
CA ARG A 204 0.84 8.63 24.88
C ARG A 204 2.03 9.60 24.93
N TRP A 205 2.56 9.99 23.79
CA TRP A 205 3.78 10.80 23.72
C TRP A 205 3.51 12.29 23.53
N GLY A 206 2.35 12.68 23.03
CA GLY A 206 2.01 14.06 22.68
C GLY A 206 2.82 14.62 21.51
N CYS A 207 3.43 13.76 20.70
CA CYS A 207 4.29 14.17 19.58
C CYS A 207 3.52 14.28 18.27
N ARG A 208 4.17 14.84 17.24
CA ARG A 208 3.60 14.92 15.89
C ARG A 208 3.49 13.54 15.26
N TYR A 209 2.38 13.33 14.53
CA TYR A 209 2.11 12.09 13.82
C TYR A 209 1.85 12.37 12.35
N LEU A 210 2.70 11.83 11.45
CA LEU A 210 2.59 11.87 10.00
C LEU A 210 2.02 10.55 9.49
N LEU A 211 1.21 10.65 8.45
CA LEU A 211 0.74 9.49 7.67
C LEU A 211 1.17 9.67 6.21
N SER A 212 1.79 8.65 5.61
CA SER A 212 2.01 8.58 4.17
C SER A 212 1.36 7.31 3.61
N GLU A 213 0.29 7.45 2.84
CA GLU A 213 -0.34 6.32 2.17
C GLU A 213 0.15 6.18 0.73
N HIS A 214 0.76 5.04 0.41
CA HIS A 214 1.18 4.70 -0.94
C HIS A 214 0.02 4.22 -1.82
N GLY A 215 -0.99 3.61 -1.23
CA GLY A 215 -2.29 3.28 -1.78
C GLY A 215 -3.35 3.60 -0.73
N ILE A 216 -4.62 3.59 -1.08
CA ILE A 216 -5.70 3.74 -0.08
C ILE A 216 -5.92 2.39 0.60
N TYR A 217 -5.42 2.24 1.81
CA TYR A 217 -5.41 0.99 2.56
C TYR A 217 -6.81 0.36 2.67
N THR A 218 -7.82 1.15 2.98
CA THR A 218 -9.21 0.66 3.07
C THR A 218 -9.74 0.12 1.74
N LYS A 219 -9.35 0.74 0.61
CA LYS A 219 -9.69 0.24 -0.73
C LYS A 219 -8.98 -1.07 -1.05
N GLU A 220 -7.68 -1.15 -0.76
CA GLU A 220 -6.86 -2.34 -0.99
C GLU A 220 -7.38 -3.50 -0.15
N ARG A 221 -7.68 -3.27 1.13
CA ARG A 221 -8.29 -4.28 2.01
C ARG A 221 -9.66 -4.76 1.54
N LYS A 222 -10.50 -3.88 0.98
CA LYS A 222 -11.77 -4.30 0.36
C LYS A 222 -11.55 -5.29 -0.78
N ILE A 223 -10.56 -5.04 -1.63
CA ILE A 223 -10.21 -5.93 -2.75
C ILE A 223 -9.65 -7.26 -2.23
N ASP A 224 -8.68 -7.20 -1.29
CA ASP A 224 -8.08 -8.40 -0.70
C ASP A 224 -9.14 -9.27 0.00
N LEU A 225 -10.02 -8.66 0.78
CA LEU A 225 -11.08 -9.36 1.51
C LEU A 225 -12.13 -9.94 0.56
N ALA A 226 -12.41 -9.26 -0.57
CA ALA A 226 -13.33 -9.80 -1.59
C ALA A 226 -12.78 -11.07 -2.26
N GLN A 227 -11.43 -11.21 -2.33
CA GLN A 227 -10.74 -12.35 -2.93
C GLN A 227 -10.25 -13.37 -1.90
N ALA A 228 -10.42 -13.11 -0.59
CA ALA A 228 -9.86 -13.94 0.47
C ALA A 228 -10.55 -15.31 0.59
N ASN A 229 -9.83 -16.38 0.27
CA ASN A 229 -10.29 -17.76 0.37
C ASN A 229 -10.25 -18.30 1.81
N TRP A 230 -9.57 -17.62 2.75
CA TRP A 230 -9.47 -18.03 4.15
C TRP A 230 -10.65 -17.59 5.02
N ILE A 231 -11.51 -16.72 4.50
CA ILE A 231 -12.77 -16.36 5.14
C ILE A 231 -13.76 -17.48 4.81
N ALA A 232 -14.10 -18.30 5.81
CA ALA A 232 -15.10 -19.35 5.66
C ALA A 232 -16.45 -18.73 5.28
N GLU A 233 -16.95 -19.06 4.11
CA GLU A 233 -18.29 -18.72 3.64
C GLU A 233 -19.22 -19.92 3.76
N ASN A 234 -20.49 -19.66 4.03
CA ASN A 234 -21.50 -20.68 3.96
C ASN A 234 -21.59 -21.25 2.52
N PRO A 235 -21.65 -22.58 2.35
CA PRO A 235 -21.83 -23.19 1.04
C PRO A 235 -23.05 -22.64 0.27
N ASP A 236 -24.11 -22.23 0.98
CA ASP A 236 -25.31 -21.64 0.38
C ASP A 236 -25.14 -20.23 -0.18
N GLU A 237 -24.16 -19.46 0.33
CA GLU A 237 -23.79 -18.13 -0.22
C GLU A 237 -22.92 -18.25 -1.49
N GLN A 238 -22.19 -19.37 -1.65
CA GLN A 238 -21.38 -19.61 -2.86
C GLN A 238 -22.22 -19.89 -4.12
N LEU A 239 -23.49 -20.25 -3.97
CA LEU A 239 -24.41 -20.49 -5.09
C LEU A 239 -24.98 -19.22 -5.72
N SER A 240 -24.82 -18.06 -5.09
CA SER A 240 -25.20 -16.75 -5.65
C SER A 240 -24.06 -16.13 -6.47
N THR A 241 -23.61 -16.83 -7.51
CA THR A 241 -22.61 -16.33 -8.49
C THR A 241 -23.26 -15.38 -9.49
N GLY A 242 -23.76 -14.23 -9.02
CA GLY A 242 -24.20 -13.12 -9.86
C GLY A 242 -23.34 -11.88 -9.62
N LEU A 243 -23.37 -10.93 -10.55
CA LEU A 243 -22.68 -9.63 -10.45
C LEU A 243 -23.12 -8.81 -9.20
N ASP A 244 -24.15 -9.24 -8.49
CA ASP A 244 -24.73 -8.65 -7.28
C ASP A 244 -24.54 -9.55 -6.02
N ALA A 245 -23.51 -10.39 -5.97
CA ALA A 245 -23.23 -11.19 -4.78
C ALA A 245 -22.98 -10.25 -3.59
N GLU A 246 -23.91 -10.22 -2.64
CA GLU A 246 -23.73 -9.45 -1.39
C GLU A 246 -22.48 -9.94 -0.67
N VAL A 247 -21.61 -8.99 -0.30
CA VAL A 247 -20.43 -9.26 0.50
C VAL A 247 -20.88 -9.90 1.82
N SER A 248 -20.33 -11.05 2.19
CA SER A 248 -20.71 -11.77 3.40
C SER A 248 -20.62 -10.88 4.64
N TYR A 249 -21.43 -11.18 5.67
CA TYR A 249 -21.42 -10.41 6.91
C TYR A 249 -20.03 -10.34 7.55
N ILE A 250 -19.30 -11.44 7.53
CA ILE A 250 -17.93 -11.54 8.06
C ILE A 250 -16.97 -10.61 7.31
N ARG A 251 -17.07 -10.55 5.98
CA ARG A 251 -16.24 -9.60 5.18
C ARG A 251 -16.61 -8.16 5.48
N ARG A 252 -17.91 -7.84 5.65
CA ARG A 252 -18.36 -6.50 6.05
C ARG A 252 -17.82 -6.09 7.42
N LEU A 253 -17.70 -7.02 8.39
CA LEU A 253 -17.06 -6.74 9.68
C LEU A 253 -15.61 -6.30 9.53
N TRP A 254 -14.81 -7.02 8.75
CA TRP A 254 -13.42 -6.67 8.49
C TRP A 254 -13.29 -5.30 7.80
N ILE A 255 -14.11 -5.05 6.78
CA ILE A 255 -14.12 -3.78 6.06
C ILE A 255 -14.42 -2.64 7.02
N ARG A 256 -15.48 -2.77 7.82
CA ARG A 256 -15.88 -1.76 8.79
C ARG A 256 -14.79 -1.50 9.82
N PHE A 257 -14.18 -2.55 10.35
CA PHE A 257 -13.08 -2.41 11.30
C PHE A 257 -11.96 -1.53 10.73
N PHE A 258 -11.48 -1.81 9.52
CA PHE A 258 -10.43 -1.01 8.92
C PHE A 258 -10.89 0.39 8.50
N GLU A 259 -12.15 0.59 8.13
CA GLU A 259 -12.71 1.93 7.92
C GLU A 259 -12.69 2.76 9.22
N ARG A 260 -13.02 2.14 10.37
CA ARG A 260 -12.96 2.81 11.67
C ARG A 260 -11.53 3.14 12.10
N VAL A 261 -10.63 2.20 11.92
CA VAL A 261 -9.19 2.44 12.18
C VAL A 261 -8.65 3.54 11.27
N GLY A 262 -9.03 3.55 9.99
CA GLY A 262 -8.67 4.59 9.03
C GLY A 262 -9.17 5.97 9.45
N LEU A 263 -10.42 6.06 9.90
CA LEU A 263 -11.02 7.31 10.38
C LEU A 263 -10.26 7.87 11.60
N LEU A 264 -9.92 7.02 12.59
CA LEU A 264 -9.11 7.41 13.73
C LEU A 264 -7.73 7.91 13.30
N THR A 265 -7.11 7.22 12.35
CA THR A 265 -5.79 7.58 11.81
C THR A 265 -5.82 8.94 11.11
N TYR A 266 -6.80 9.19 10.23
CA TYR A 266 -6.95 10.48 9.54
C TYR A 266 -7.20 11.64 10.52
N ARG A 267 -7.91 11.38 11.63
CA ARG A 267 -8.12 12.40 12.67
C ARG A 267 -6.86 12.72 13.45
N ALA A 268 -6.04 11.72 13.75
CA ALA A 268 -4.82 11.88 14.55
C ALA A 268 -3.66 12.45 13.73
N ALA A 269 -3.52 12.07 12.46
CA ALA A 269 -2.38 12.43 11.64
C ALA A 269 -2.43 13.88 11.13
N ASN A 270 -1.26 14.54 11.13
CA ASN A 270 -1.03 15.85 10.53
C ASN A 270 0.47 16.06 10.27
N PRO A 271 0.93 16.13 8.99
CA PRO A 271 0.14 16.02 7.76
C PRO A 271 -0.23 14.57 7.37
N ILE A 272 -1.16 14.48 6.42
CA ILE A 272 -1.56 13.27 5.71
C ILE A 272 -1.06 13.39 4.27
N VAL A 273 -0.23 12.44 3.83
CA VAL A 273 0.41 12.48 2.53
C VAL A 273 -0.17 11.40 1.62
N ALA A 274 -0.51 11.78 0.41
CA ALA A 274 -0.84 10.90 -0.71
C ALA A 274 0.20 11.04 -1.82
N LEU A 275 0.32 10.04 -2.70
CA LEU A 275 1.26 10.06 -3.82
C LEU A 275 0.77 10.91 -5.00
N TYR A 276 -0.54 11.09 -5.15
CA TYR A 276 -1.16 11.84 -6.25
C TYR A 276 -2.53 12.40 -5.82
N GLU A 277 -3.05 13.34 -6.61
CA GLU A 277 -4.26 14.08 -6.26
C GLU A 277 -5.49 13.19 -6.10
N GLY A 278 -5.66 12.18 -6.95
CA GLY A 278 -6.78 11.25 -6.85
C GLY A 278 -6.82 10.51 -5.51
N ASN A 279 -5.67 10.07 -4.98
CA ASN A 279 -5.61 9.47 -3.64
C ASN A 279 -5.86 10.51 -2.53
N ARG A 280 -5.35 11.74 -2.67
CA ARG A 280 -5.62 12.82 -1.71
C ARG A 280 -7.12 13.12 -1.62
N GLN A 281 -7.81 13.19 -2.75
CA GLN A 281 -9.26 13.36 -2.77
C GLN A 281 -9.98 12.19 -2.11
N ARG A 282 -9.50 10.97 -2.34
CA ARG A 282 -10.06 9.79 -1.69
C ARG A 282 -9.87 9.82 -0.17
N GLN A 283 -8.69 10.21 0.33
CA GLN A 283 -8.45 10.41 1.76
C GLN A 283 -9.45 11.40 2.37
N VAL A 284 -9.73 12.51 1.68
CA VAL A 284 -10.73 13.50 2.12
C VAL A 284 -12.14 12.89 2.17
N LEU A 285 -12.53 12.12 1.17
CA LEU A 285 -13.83 11.41 1.16
C LEU A 285 -13.93 10.37 2.28
N ASP A 286 -12.83 9.75 2.65
CA ASP A 286 -12.75 8.76 3.72
C ASP A 286 -12.58 9.39 5.12
N GLY A 287 -12.62 10.74 5.22
CA GLY A 287 -12.67 11.48 6.48
C GLY A 287 -11.44 12.29 6.86
N ALA A 288 -10.42 12.37 6.00
CA ALA A 288 -9.27 13.25 6.22
C ALA A 288 -9.63 14.73 6.07
N GLU A 289 -9.16 15.58 6.96
CA GLU A 289 -9.35 17.04 6.86
C GLU A 289 -8.54 17.60 5.68
N PRO A 290 -9.18 18.29 4.69
CA PRO A 290 -8.50 18.76 3.47
C PRO A 290 -7.24 19.60 3.72
N ARG A 291 -7.24 20.43 4.77
CA ARG A 291 -6.10 21.28 5.14
C ARG A 291 -4.89 20.52 5.66
N ARG A 292 -5.06 19.28 6.10
CA ARG A 292 -3.99 18.40 6.58
C ARG A 292 -3.45 17.51 5.48
N THR A 293 -4.15 17.42 4.33
CA THR A 293 -3.74 16.54 3.22
C THR A 293 -2.76 17.24 2.29
N ARG A 294 -1.74 16.51 1.84
CA ARG A 294 -0.71 16.98 0.90
C ARG A 294 -0.40 15.91 -0.13
N VAL A 295 0.13 16.30 -1.29
CA VAL A 295 0.64 15.37 -2.31
C VAL A 295 2.17 15.42 -2.30
N ILE A 296 2.80 14.27 -2.08
CA ILE A 296 4.23 14.07 -2.28
C ILE A 296 4.40 12.80 -3.11
N PRO A 297 4.66 12.92 -4.41
CA PRO A 297 4.85 11.77 -5.27
C PRO A 297 6.18 11.05 -4.95
N ASN A 298 6.23 9.76 -5.29
CA ASN A 298 7.49 9.04 -5.31
C ASN A 298 8.44 9.63 -6.35
N GLY A 299 9.73 9.49 -6.08
CA GLY A 299 10.79 9.86 -6.98
C GLY A 299 11.72 8.69 -7.26
N ILE A 300 12.48 8.82 -8.34
CA ILE A 300 13.54 7.87 -8.70
C ILE A 300 14.91 8.55 -8.67
N ASP A 301 15.95 7.77 -8.43
CA ASP A 301 17.33 8.21 -8.54
C ASP A 301 17.73 8.32 -10.01
N LEU A 302 17.85 9.54 -10.53
CA LEU A 302 18.23 9.77 -11.92
C LEU A 302 19.70 9.43 -12.21
N GLU A 303 20.58 9.42 -11.21
CA GLU A 303 21.99 9.03 -11.39
C GLU A 303 22.10 7.55 -11.78
N ALA A 304 21.21 6.72 -11.25
CA ALA A 304 21.13 5.31 -11.64
C ALA A 304 20.76 5.11 -13.13
N TRP A 305 20.21 6.13 -13.77
CA TRP A 305 19.83 6.13 -15.20
C TRP A 305 20.82 6.89 -16.08
N ALA A 306 21.93 7.37 -15.51
CA ALA A 306 22.98 8.03 -16.30
C ALA A 306 23.45 7.12 -17.46
N GLY A 307 23.60 7.70 -18.65
CA GLY A 307 23.96 6.98 -19.87
C GLY A 307 22.89 6.03 -20.42
N ALA A 308 21.66 6.02 -19.86
CA ALA A 308 20.58 5.18 -20.39
C ALA A 308 20.20 5.56 -21.82
N LEU A 309 20.17 6.86 -22.11
CA LEU A 309 19.88 7.38 -23.46
C LEU A 309 20.93 6.98 -24.49
N GLU A 310 22.19 6.94 -24.09
CA GLU A 310 23.32 6.55 -24.95
C GLU A 310 23.29 5.04 -25.29
N ARG A 311 22.71 4.22 -24.42
CA ARG A 311 22.52 2.79 -24.63
C ARG A 311 21.34 2.46 -25.53
N ARG A 312 20.53 3.44 -25.91
CA ARG A 312 19.39 3.22 -26.80
C ARG A 312 19.85 2.90 -28.21
N PRO A 313 19.23 1.92 -28.88
CA PRO A 313 19.44 1.71 -30.30
C PRO A 313 19.07 2.97 -31.12
N PRO A 314 19.71 3.21 -32.25
CA PRO A 314 19.32 4.32 -33.12
C PRO A 314 17.90 4.15 -33.66
N GLY A 315 17.16 5.26 -33.71
CA GLY A 315 15.75 5.27 -34.13
C GLY A 315 14.77 4.81 -33.05
N ILE A 316 13.61 4.35 -33.46
CA ILE A 316 12.56 3.83 -32.57
C ILE A 316 12.62 2.30 -32.62
N PRO A 317 13.05 1.62 -31.55
CA PRO A 317 13.04 0.15 -31.55
C PRO A 317 11.62 -0.38 -31.70
N PRO A 318 11.36 -1.39 -32.55
CA PRO A 318 10.03 -1.99 -32.67
C PRO A 318 9.73 -2.96 -31.50
N VAL A 319 10.18 -2.63 -30.32
CA VAL A 319 10.06 -3.44 -29.10
C VAL A 319 9.12 -2.78 -28.12
N VAL A 320 8.08 -3.49 -27.75
CA VAL A 320 7.06 -3.06 -26.77
C VAL A 320 7.25 -3.89 -25.49
N GLY A 321 7.55 -3.24 -24.37
CA GLY A 321 7.83 -3.94 -23.11
C GLY A 321 6.75 -3.76 -22.07
N LEU A 322 6.35 -4.86 -21.42
CA LEU A 322 5.64 -4.85 -20.14
C LEU A 322 6.65 -5.26 -19.07
N VAL A 323 6.86 -4.38 -18.08
CA VAL A 323 7.82 -4.62 -17.00
C VAL A 323 7.10 -4.71 -15.67
N GLY A 324 7.18 -5.87 -15.02
CA GLY A 324 6.51 -6.16 -13.75
C GLY A 324 6.32 -7.64 -13.52
N ARG A 325 5.85 -8.00 -12.34
CA ARG A 325 5.52 -9.40 -11.97
C ARG A 325 4.41 -9.94 -12.87
N VAL A 326 4.50 -11.22 -13.24
CA VAL A 326 3.46 -11.87 -14.05
C VAL A 326 2.36 -12.38 -13.13
N VAL A 327 1.43 -11.47 -12.77
CA VAL A 327 0.32 -11.73 -11.84
C VAL A 327 -0.97 -11.08 -12.35
N PRO A 328 -2.18 -11.55 -11.94
CA PRO A 328 -3.47 -11.08 -12.47
C PRO A 328 -3.66 -9.56 -12.42
N ILE A 329 -3.21 -8.89 -11.34
CA ILE A 329 -3.38 -7.44 -11.19
C ILE A 329 -2.63 -6.62 -12.26
N LYS A 330 -1.58 -7.20 -12.88
CA LYS A 330 -0.83 -6.57 -13.98
C LYS A 330 -1.48 -6.77 -15.35
N ASP A 331 -2.49 -7.61 -15.43
CA ASP A 331 -3.28 -7.94 -16.64
C ASP A 331 -2.40 -8.16 -17.90
N VAL A 332 -1.44 -9.05 -17.73
CA VAL A 332 -0.52 -9.44 -18.82
C VAL A 332 -1.28 -9.99 -20.03
N LYS A 333 -2.47 -10.57 -19.81
CA LYS A 333 -3.32 -11.09 -20.90
C LYS A 333 -3.82 -9.97 -21.82
N THR A 334 -4.16 -8.79 -21.30
CA THR A 334 -4.53 -7.63 -22.13
C THR A 334 -3.34 -7.16 -22.97
N PHE A 335 -2.11 -7.13 -22.42
CA PHE A 335 -0.91 -6.85 -23.19
C PHE A 335 -0.71 -7.84 -24.35
N ILE A 336 -0.81 -9.16 -24.08
CA ILE A 336 -0.65 -10.21 -25.10
C ILE A 336 -1.69 -10.04 -26.22
N ARG A 337 -2.96 -9.78 -25.86
CA ARG A 337 -4.02 -9.53 -26.85
C ARG A 337 -3.77 -8.25 -27.67
N ALA A 338 -3.27 -7.20 -27.03
CA ALA A 338 -2.90 -5.95 -27.73
C ALA A 338 -1.76 -6.20 -28.71
N MET A 339 -0.74 -6.99 -28.34
CA MET A 339 0.36 -7.34 -29.22
C MET A 339 -0.08 -8.11 -30.46
N ARG A 340 -1.17 -8.90 -30.41
CA ARG A 340 -1.77 -9.51 -31.60
C ARG A 340 -2.15 -8.47 -32.66
N GLY A 341 -2.80 -7.39 -32.23
CA GLY A 341 -3.15 -6.27 -33.14
C GLY A 341 -1.92 -5.52 -33.63
N VAL A 342 -0.94 -5.29 -32.76
CA VAL A 342 0.31 -4.59 -33.11
C VAL A 342 1.09 -5.39 -34.14
N VAL A 343 1.35 -6.68 -33.93
CA VAL A 343 2.11 -7.55 -34.83
C VAL A 343 1.40 -7.73 -36.17
N SER A 344 0.06 -7.81 -36.19
CA SER A 344 -0.70 -7.88 -37.42
C SER A 344 -0.52 -6.64 -38.31
N ALA A 345 -0.39 -5.45 -37.67
CA ALA A 345 -0.24 -4.19 -38.39
C ALA A 345 1.25 -3.79 -38.60
N MET A 346 2.18 -4.32 -37.80
CA MET A 346 3.61 -4.03 -37.79
C MET A 346 4.37 -5.34 -37.52
N PRO A 347 4.62 -6.17 -38.56
CA PRO A 347 5.16 -7.52 -38.39
C PRO A 347 6.58 -7.60 -37.78
N GLU A 348 7.33 -6.51 -37.81
CA GLU A 348 8.64 -6.38 -37.17
C GLU A 348 8.56 -6.17 -35.67
N ALA A 349 7.39 -5.81 -35.15
CA ALA A 349 7.22 -5.55 -33.72
C ALA A 349 7.39 -6.81 -32.86
N GLU A 350 8.02 -6.65 -31.71
CA GLU A 350 8.16 -7.65 -30.65
C GLU A 350 7.53 -7.16 -29.33
N GLY A 351 6.94 -8.08 -28.57
CA GLY A 351 6.47 -7.84 -27.21
C GLY A 351 7.39 -8.50 -26.19
N TRP A 352 7.88 -7.77 -25.21
CA TRP A 352 8.68 -8.31 -24.12
C TRP A 352 7.94 -8.25 -22.81
N ILE A 353 7.81 -9.39 -22.12
CA ILE A 353 7.26 -9.51 -20.77
C ILE A 353 8.46 -9.76 -19.85
N VAL A 354 8.73 -8.79 -18.97
CA VAL A 354 9.94 -8.74 -18.16
C VAL A 354 9.56 -8.69 -16.68
N GLY A 355 9.87 -9.75 -15.96
CA GLY A 355 9.63 -9.86 -14.53
C GLY A 355 9.47 -11.30 -14.07
N PRO A 356 9.42 -11.52 -12.75
CA PRO A 356 9.28 -12.84 -12.16
C PRO A 356 7.90 -13.45 -12.45
N GLU A 357 7.88 -14.79 -12.59
CA GLU A 357 6.70 -15.60 -12.88
C GLU A 357 6.35 -16.53 -11.69
N GLU A 358 7.22 -16.59 -10.69
CA GLU A 358 7.17 -17.56 -9.60
C GLU A 358 6.09 -17.26 -8.56
N GLU A 359 5.57 -16.04 -8.53
CA GLU A 359 4.55 -15.61 -7.56
C GLU A 359 3.16 -16.23 -7.89
N ASP A 360 2.85 -16.37 -9.18
CA ASP A 360 1.61 -17.01 -9.67
C ASP A 360 1.91 -17.86 -10.91
N PRO A 361 2.43 -19.08 -10.73
CA PRO A 361 2.81 -19.96 -11.84
C PRO A 361 1.63 -20.38 -12.73
N ASP A 362 0.44 -20.48 -12.17
CA ASP A 362 -0.76 -20.87 -12.93
C ASP A 362 -1.14 -19.73 -13.90
N TYR A 363 -1.18 -18.50 -13.42
CA TYR A 363 -1.44 -17.33 -14.26
C TYR A 363 -0.35 -17.17 -15.34
N ALA A 364 0.92 -17.38 -14.99
CA ALA A 364 2.02 -17.34 -15.96
C ALA A 364 1.85 -18.41 -17.05
N SER A 365 1.42 -19.63 -16.68
CA SER A 365 1.11 -20.73 -17.62
C SER A 365 -0.06 -20.37 -18.54
N GLU A 366 -1.11 -19.77 -18.01
CA GLU A 366 -2.25 -19.28 -18.81
C GLU A 366 -1.82 -18.18 -19.80
N CYS A 367 -0.92 -17.26 -19.40
CA CYS A 367 -0.38 -16.25 -20.29
C CYS A 367 0.44 -16.85 -21.44
N ARG A 368 1.26 -17.86 -21.15
CA ARG A 368 2.03 -18.60 -22.19
C ARG A 368 1.11 -19.34 -23.14
N SER A 369 0.07 -19.98 -22.63
CA SER A 369 -0.95 -20.66 -23.43
C SER A 369 -1.71 -19.67 -24.33
N LEU A 370 -1.99 -18.46 -23.85
CA LEU A 370 -2.60 -17.40 -24.64
C LEU A 370 -1.68 -16.94 -25.79
N VAL A 371 -0.38 -16.76 -25.52
CA VAL A 371 0.61 -16.45 -26.59
C VAL A 371 0.58 -17.51 -27.68
N ALA A 372 0.58 -18.80 -27.30
CA ALA A 372 0.53 -19.92 -28.23
C ALA A 372 -0.78 -19.94 -29.05
N SER A 373 -1.94 -19.76 -28.38
CA SER A 373 -3.24 -19.77 -29.05
C SER A 373 -3.44 -18.62 -30.05
N LEU A 374 -2.74 -17.50 -29.83
CA LEU A 374 -2.77 -16.34 -30.73
C LEU A 374 -1.69 -16.38 -31.83
N GLY A 375 -0.83 -17.42 -31.87
CA GLY A 375 0.24 -17.55 -32.81
C GLY A 375 1.33 -16.48 -32.65
N LEU A 376 1.67 -16.12 -31.42
CA LEU A 376 2.61 -15.05 -31.08
C LEU A 376 3.95 -15.59 -30.52
N GLN A 377 4.23 -16.88 -30.59
CA GLN A 377 5.39 -17.51 -29.93
C GLN A 377 6.72 -16.87 -30.35
N ASP A 378 6.86 -16.47 -31.62
CA ASP A 378 8.07 -15.84 -32.16
C ASP A 378 8.09 -14.31 -31.92
N LYS A 379 7.00 -13.73 -31.42
CA LYS A 379 6.80 -12.28 -31.29
C LYS A 379 6.67 -11.78 -29.84
N VAL A 380 6.13 -12.59 -28.95
CA VAL A 380 6.00 -12.25 -27.53
C VAL A 380 6.93 -13.13 -26.71
N LYS A 381 7.88 -12.50 -26.04
CA LYS A 381 8.96 -13.17 -25.29
C LYS A 381 8.80 -12.93 -23.79
N PHE A 382 8.82 -13.99 -23.00
CA PHE A 382 8.96 -13.94 -21.55
C PHE A 382 10.44 -13.96 -21.19
N LEU A 383 10.96 -12.85 -20.66
CA LEU A 383 12.39 -12.70 -20.40
C LEU A 383 12.75 -13.04 -18.93
N GLY A 384 11.74 -13.33 -18.10
CA GLY A 384 11.95 -13.55 -16.66
C GLY A 384 12.51 -12.30 -15.98
N PHE A 385 13.12 -12.50 -14.82
CA PHE A 385 13.75 -11.39 -14.09
C PHE A 385 14.97 -10.86 -14.85
N ARG A 386 15.00 -9.56 -15.11
CA ARG A 386 16.12 -8.83 -15.73
C ARG A 386 16.38 -7.52 -15.00
N ARG A 387 17.58 -7.00 -15.10
CA ARG A 387 17.90 -5.65 -14.63
C ARG A 387 17.20 -4.64 -15.54
N ILE A 388 16.28 -3.86 -14.96
CA ILE A 388 15.45 -2.91 -15.72
C ILE A 388 16.29 -1.86 -16.45
N GLY A 389 17.44 -1.44 -15.90
CA GLY A 389 18.37 -0.52 -16.55
C GLY A 389 19.02 -1.07 -17.83
N GLU A 390 19.00 -2.39 -18.07
CA GLU A 390 19.45 -3.03 -19.31
C GLU A 390 18.32 -3.17 -20.32
N VAL A 391 17.08 -3.32 -19.84
CA VAL A 391 15.90 -3.59 -20.67
C VAL A 391 15.24 -2.30 -21.17
N LEU A 392 14.97 -1.35 -20.30
CA LEU A 392 14.19 -0.15 -20.65
C LEU A 392 14.81 0.67 -21.79
N PRO A 393 16.15 0.84 -21.89
CA PRO A 393 16.75 1.51 -23.04
C PRO A 393 16.51 0.83 -24.38
N GLN A 394 16.22 -0.48 -24.39
CA GLN A 394 15.96 -1.26 -25.61
C GLN A 394 14.51 -1.14 -26.11
N LEU A 395 13.62 -0.58 -25.30
CA LEU A 395 12.21 -0.48 -25.64
C LEU A 395 11.92 0.74 -26.54
N GLY A 396 11.11 0.54 -27.57
CA GLY A 396 10.43 1.63 -28.27
C GLY A 396 9.32 2.23 -27.42
N LEU A 397 8.59 1.39 -26.68
CA LEU A 397 7.53 1.78 -25.76
C LEU A 397 7.52 0.88 -24.53
N MET A 398 7.20 1.45 -23.37
CA MET A 398 6.77 0.70 -22.20
C MET A 398 5.24 0.69 -22.13
N VAL A 399 4.66 -0.46 -21.81
CA VAL A 399 3.21 -0.63 -21.67
C VAL A 399 2.87 -1.13 -20.28
N LEU A 400 1.87 -0.51 -19.66
CA LEU A 400 1.33 -0.89 -18.37
C LEU A 400 -0.17 -1.16 -18.54
N THR A 401 -0.56 -2.42 -18.39
CA THR A 401 -1.96 -2.90 -18.53
C THR A 401 -2.64 -3.15 -17.20
N SER A 402 -2.00 -2.79 -16.09
CA SER A 402 -2.48 -3.07 -14.73
C SER A 402 -3.95 -2.67 -14.51
N ILE A 403 -4.64 -3.45 -13.70
CA ILE A 403 -6.01 -3.19 -13.25
C ILE A 403 -6.02 -2.21 -12.06
N SER A 404 -4.97 -2.20 -11.26
CA SER A 404 -4.82 -1.31 -10.11
C SER A 404 -3.36 -0.96 -9.88
N GLU A 405 -3.10 0.32 -9.66
CA GLU A 405 -1.82 0.89 -9.26
C GLU A 405 -2.08 2.09 -8.34
N ALA A 406 -1.06 2.46 -7.55
CA ALA A 406 -1.04 3.76 -6.89
C ALA A 406 -0.22 4.75 -7.75
N GLN A 407 1.10 4.66 -7.65
CA GLN A 407 2.04 5.40 -8.51
C GLN A 407 3.12 4.42 -9.01
N PRO A 408 3.01 3.91 -10.25
CA PRO A 408 3.92 2.92 -10.77
C PRO A 408 5.29 3.54 -11.10
N LEU A 409 6.33 3.20 -10.33
CA LEU A 409 7.69 3.69 -10.53
C LEU A 409 8.24 3.33 -11.92
N VAL A 410 7.82 2.20 -12.49
CA VAL A 410 8.27 1.75 -13.81
C VAL A 410 7.96 2.76 -14.94
N ILE A 411 6.94 3.61 -14.76
CA ILE A 411 6.66 4.73 -15.70
C ILE A 411 7.77 5.77 -15.61
N LEU A 412 8.17 6.15 -14.40
CA LEU A 412 9.25 7.11 -14.18
C LEU A 412 10.58 6.58 -14.69
N GLU A 413 10.84 5.30 -14.42
CA GLU A 413 12.03 4.57 -14.90
C GLU A 413 12.07 4.47 -16.41
N ALA A 414 10.93 4.18 -17.06
CA ALA A 414 10.82 4.17 -18.51
C ALA A 414 11.14 5.54 -19.12
N TRP A 415 10.62 6.61 -18.55
CA TRP A 415 10.94 7.99 -18.99
C TRP A 415 12.41 8.32 -18.80
N ALA A 416 13.00 7.99 -17.66
CA ALA A 416 14.44 8.20 -17.42
C ALA A 416 15.32 7.42 -18.42
N ALA A 417 14.82 6.26 -18.90
CA ALA A 417 15.46 5.49 -19.98
C ALA A 417 15.08 5.98 -21.39
N GLY A 418 14.27 7.03 -21.52
CA GLY A 418 13.85 7.61 -22.79
C GLY A 418 12.78 6.79 -23.55
N ALA A 419 11.99 5.95 -22.87
CA ALA A 419 10.90 5.22 -23.47
C ALA A 419 9.53 5.87 -23.14
N PRO A 420 8.76 6.33 -24.14
CA PRO A 420 7.38 6.75 -23.93
C PRO A 420 6.50 5.61 -23.39
N VAL A 421 5.35 5.95 -22.80
CA VAL A 421 4.52 4.99 -22.10
C VAL A 421 3.09 4.94 -22.65
N VAL A 422 2.54 3.73 -22.76
CA VAL A 422 1.09 3.50 -22.91
C VAL A 422 0.59 2.84 -21.64
N SER A 423 -0.36 3.45 -20.96
CA SER A 423 -0.84 2.94 -19.67
C SER A 423 -2.37 2.84 -19.61
N SER A 424 -2.87 1.81 -18.92
CA SER A 424 -4.25 1.81 -18.44
C SER A 424 -4.50 2.99 -17.50
N ASP A 425 -5.76 3.49 -17.47
CA ASP A 425 -6.18 4.61 -16.62
C ASP A 425 -6.43 4.17 -15.18
N VAL A 426 -5.33 3.92 -14.46
CA VAL A 426 -5.35 3.46 -13.07
C VAL A 426 -4.43 4.32 -12.20
N GLY A 427 -4.82 4.52 -10.95
CA GLY A 427 -4.01 5.27 -9.99
C GLY A 427 -3.61 6.65 -10.51
N SER A 428 -2.31 6.95 -10.42
CA SER A 428 -1.73 8.20 -10.92
C SER A 428 -1.39 8.21 -12.41
N CYS A 429 -1.63 7.12 -13.14
CA CYS A 429 -1.13 6.98 -14.53
C CYS A 429 -1.56 8.13 -15.45
N ARG A 430 -2.82 8.60 -15.31
CA ARG A 430 -3.29 9.77 -16.07
C ARG A 430 -2.56 11.05 -15.68
N GLU A 431 -2.41 11.31 -14.38
CA GLU A 431 -1.67 12.49 -13.89
C GLU A 431 -0.20 12.44 -14.32
N LEU A 432 0.43 11.26 -14.29
CA LEU A 432 1.79 11.08 -14.78
C LEU A 432 1.90 11.41 -16.28
N ILE A 433 1.04 10.84 -17.13
CA ILE A 433 1.17 10.93 -18.58
C ILE A 433 0.70 12.29 -19.13
N GLU A 434 -0.37 12.88 -18.57
CA GLU A 434 -0.98 14.12 -19.06
C GLU A 434 -0.55 15.35 -18.25
N GLY A 435 0.01 15.17 -17.06
CA GLY A 435 0.41 16.22 -16.12
C GLY A 435 -0.57 16.39 -14.98
N ALA A 436 -0.03 16.61 -13.77
CA ALA A 436 -0.78 16.71 -12.52
C ALA A 436 -1.53 18.06 -12.40
N ASP A 437 -0.89 19.16 -12.78
CA ASP A 437 -1.43 20.52 -12.71
C ASP A 437 -1.32 21.27 -14.04
N ALA A 438 -1.70 22.52 -14.06
CA ALA A 438 -1.71 23.33 -15.29
C ALA A 438 -0.29 23.55 -15.86
N GLU A 439 0.71 23.71 -15.00
CA GLU A 439 2.11 23.94 -15.41
C GLU A 439 2.71 22.65 -16.00
N ASP A 440 2.47 21.50 -15.35
CA ASP A 440 2.90 20.20 -15.83
C ASP A 440 2.18 19.79 -17.13
N ARG A 441 0.87 20.06 -17.25
CA ARG A 441 0.11 19.82 -18.49
C ARG A 441 0.62 20.65 -19.68
N ALA A 442 1.15 21.81 -19.43
CA ALA A 442 1.75 22.66 -20.48
C ALA A 442 2.99 22.03 -21.14
N LEU A 443 3.65 21.06 -20.49
CA LEU A 443 4.73 20.29 -21.10
C LEU A 443 4.26 19.39 -22.24
N GLY A 444 2.98 18.96 -22.22
CA GLY A 444 2.41 18.02 -23.15
C GLY A 444 2.24 16.61 -22.56
N ARG A 445 2.10 15.60 -23.43
CA ARG A 445 1.83 14.22 -23.05
C ARG A 445 3.10 13.36 -23.17
N ALA A 446 3.43 12.62 -22.12
CA ALA A 446 4.57 11.71 -22.10
C ALA A 446 4.21 10.28 -22.58
N GLY A 447 3.09 10.13 -23.27
CA GLY A 447 2.56 8.86 -23.75
C GLY A 447 1.06 8.90 -23.96
N GLU A 448 0.41 7.72 -23.85
CA GLU A 448 -1.04 7.58 -24.03
C GLU A 448 -1.68 6.85 -22.84
N VAL A 449 -2.92 7.26 -22.55
CA VAL A 449 -3.76 6.61 -21.52
C VAL A 449 -4.94 5.91 -22.20
N VAL A 450 -5.19 4.67 -21.83
CA VAL A 450 -6.26 3.83 -22.39
C VAL A 450 -7.16 3.28 -21.29
N ALA A 451 -8.36 2.83 -21.66
CA ALA A 451 -9.26 2.17 -20.70
C ALA A 451 -8.64 0.86 -20.18
N ILE A 452 -9.01 0.50 -18.94
CA ILE A 452 -8.61 -0.76 -18.31
C ILE A 452 -9.15 -1.93 -19.14
N ALA A 453 -8.37 -3.01 -19.26
CA ALA A 453 -8.74 -4.24 -19.96
C ALA A 453 -9.22 -4.04 -21.41
N ASP A 454 -8.72 -3.01 -22.10
CA ASP A 454 -9.02 -2.74 -23.52
C ASP A 454 -7.79 -3.01 -24.40
N PRO A 455 -7.62 -4.24 -24.92
CA PRO A 455 -6.50 -4.59 -25.76
C PRO A 455 -6.52 -3.89 -27.12
N GLN A 456 -7.69 -3.50 -27.60
CA GLN A 456 -7.83 -2.79 -28.89
C GLN A 456 -7.39 -1.32 -28.77
N ALA A 457 -7.81 -0.62 -27.71
CA ALA A 457 -7.34 0.73 -27.43
C ALA A 457 -5.83 0.73 -27.20
N THR A 458 -5.32 -0.24 -26.42
CA THR A 458 -3.88 -0.42 -26.16
C THR A 458 -3.10 -0.62 -27.46
N SER A 459 -3.56 -1.51 -28.35
CA SER A 459 -2.94 -1.74 -29.65
C SER A 459 -2.92 -0.47 -30.52
N ARG A 460 -4.04 0.26 -30.60
CA ARG A 460 -4.11 1.53 -31.36
C ARG A 460 -3.14 2.57 -30.81
N ALA A 461 -3.06 2.72 -29.48
CA ALA A 461 -2.15 3.68 -28.83
C ALA A 461 -0.67 3.34 -29.12
N ILE A 462 -0.29 2.06 -29.03
CA ILE A 462 1.05 1.58 -29.35
C ILE A 462 1.41 1.93 -30.80
N LEU A 463 0.54 1.59 -31.75
CA LEU A 463 0.75 1.86 -33.17
C LEU A 463 0.80 3.37 -33.49
N ALA A 464 -0.02 4.18 -32.82
CA ALA A 464 -0.04 5.62 -32.98
C ALA A 464 1.28 6.30 -32.59
N LEU A 465 1.99 5.73 -31.62
CA LEU A 465 3.32 6.21 -31.20
C LEU A 465 4.42 5.62 -32.08
N LEU A 466 4.49 4.30 -32.27
CA LEU A 466 5.58 3.65 -33.01
C LEU A 466 5.66 4.07 -34.48
N ARG A 467 4.52 4.34 -35.11
CA ARG A 467 4.44 4.74 -36.53
C ARG A 467 4.59 6.25 -36.77
N ASN A 468 4.63 7.05 -35.71
CA ASN A 468 4.77 8.50 -35.81
C ASN A 468 6.01 8.98 -35.05
N PRO A 469 7.18 9.09 -35.72
CA PRO A 469 8.42 9.49 -35.07
C PRO A 469 8.33 10.85 -34.36
N GLN A 470 7.61 11.81 -34.90
CA GLN A 470 7.46 13.13 -34.31
C GLN A 470 6.68 13.06 -32.97
N ARG A 471 5.57 12.30 -32.97
CA ARG A 471 4.76 12.08 -31.77
C ARG A 471 5.54 11.31 -30.70
N TRP A 472 6.29 10.30 -31.11
CA TRP A 472 7.14 9.50 -30.25
C TRP A 472 8.24 10.36 -29.60
N GLN A 473 8.96 11.17 -30.41
CA GLN A 473 10.01 12.08 -29.92
C GLN A 473 9.46 13.15 -28.97
N ALA A 474 8.28 13.70 -29.27
CA ALA A 474 7.62 14.64 -28.38
C ALA A 474 7.29 14.00 -27.04
N ALA A 475 6.72 12.77 -27.03
CA ALA A 475 6.39 12.04 -25.81
C ALA A 475 7.66 11.67 -25.00
N GLN A 476 8.75 11.27 -25.67
CA GLN A 476 10.04 11.02 -25.04
C GLN A 476 10.57 12.29 -24.34
N ALA A 477 10.61 13.42 -25.06
CA ALA A 477 11.10 14.68 -24.50
C ALA A 477 10.29 15.15 -23.28
N VAL A 478 8.96 15.03 -23.36
CA VAL A 478 8.06 15.36 -22.24
C VAL A 478 8.31 14.41 -21.06
N GLY A 479 8.45 13.11 -21.29
CA GLY A 479 8.72 12.13 -20.23
C GLY A 479 10.02 12.42 -19.49
N LEU A 480 11.12 12.67 -20.22
CA LEU A 480 12.41 13.05 -19.65
C LEU A 480 12.31 14.34 -18.82
N GLN A 481 11.72 15.38 -19.38
CA GLN A 481 11.58 16.66 -18.69
C GLN A 481 10.70 16.55 -17.45
N ARG A 482 9.62 15.74 -17.52
CA ARG A 482 8.67 15.56 -16.42
C ARG A 482 9.29 14.82 -15.25
N VAL A 483 10.03 13.71 -15.51
CA VAL A 483 10.68 12.95 -14.44
C VAL A 483 11.76 13.80 -13.76
N GLU A 484 12.55 14.53 -14.50
CA GLU A 484 13.60 15.42 -13.98
C GLU A 484 13.01 16.56 -13.11
N ARG A 485 11.91 17.15 -13.56
CA ARG A 485 11.33 18.32 -12.90
C ARG A 485 10.50 17.99 -11.66
N TYR A 486 9.80 16.84 -11.63
CA TYR A 486 8.77 16.57 -10.62
C TYR A 486 8.97 15.27 -9.83
N TYR A 487 9.74 14.30 -10.35
CA TYR A 487 9.74 12.92 -9.82
C TYR A 487 11.15 12.40 -9.52
N THR A 488 12.05 13.26 -9.05
CA THR A 488 13.37 12.81 -8.58
C THR A 488 13.31 12.40 -7.10
N GLU A 489 14.14 11.44 -6.72
CA GLU A 489 14.34 11.04 -5.32
C GLU A 489 14.75 12.24 -4.46
N ALA A 490 15.62 13.09 -4.93
CA ALA A 490 16.07 14.30 -4.22
C ALA A 490 14.90 15.24 -3.89
N LEU A 491 13.96 15.45 -4.82
CA LEU A 491 12.76 16.26 -4.57
C LEU A 491 11.85 15.62 -3.53
N MET A 492 11.62 14.31 -3.61
CA MET A 492 10.83 13.56 -2.64
C MET A 492 11.45 13.66 -1.24
N LEU A 493 12.74 13.37 -1.11
CA LEU A 493 13.48 13.45 0.16
C LEU A 493 13.49 14.87 0.72
N GLY A 494 13.69 15.89 -0.12
CA GLY A 494 13.63 17.29 0.29
C GLY A 494 12.28 17.67 0.90
N ARG A 495 11.16 17.20 0.32
CA ARG A 495 9.81 17.42 0.84
C ARG A 495 9.61 16.72 2.19
N TYR A 496 10.03 15.46 2.34
CA TYR A 496 9.94 14.75 3.63
C TYR A 496 10.84 15.35 4.70
N ARG A 497 12.07 15.79 4.34
CA ARG A 497 12.94 16.54 5.25
C ARG A 497 12.27 17.83 5.75
N GLY A 498 11.57 18.54 4.86
CA GLY A 498 10.75 19.70 5.22
C GLY A 498 9.66 19.35 6.23
N LEU A 499 8.88 18.28 5.98
CA LEU A 499 7.84 17.83 6.90
C LEU A 499 8.39 17.46 8.29
N TYR A 500 9.52 16.79 8.35
CA TYR A 500 10.13 16.41 9.62
C TYR A 500 10.67 17.63 10.38
N ARG A 501 11.23 18.62 9.70
CA ARG A 501 11.63 19.88 10.34
C ARG A 501 10.44 20.67 10.87
N GLU A 502 9.40 20.88 10.05
CA GLU A 502 8.13 21.51 10.49
C GLU A 502 7.56 20.82 11.73
N ALA A 503 7.66 19.48 11.80
CA ALA A 503 7.13 18.71 12.93
C ALA A 503 8.00 18.87 14.21
N THR A 504 9.31 19.10 14.09
CA THR A 504 10.20 19.29 15.25
C THR A 504 10.21 20.71 15.79
N GLU A 505 9.98 21.72 14.95
CA GLU A 505 9.99 23.15 15.35
C GLU A 505 8.74 23.57 16.14
N ILE A 506 7.63 22.81 16.02
CA ILE A 506 6.34 23.11 16.64
C ILE A 506 6.12 22.23 17.91
N ALA A 507 7.01 21.30 18.20
CA ALA A 507 7.00 20.43 19.38
C ALA A 507 7.80 21.06 20.50
#